data_a25f8a3d6bc21f88de85b52f28e16276
#
_entry.id   a25f8a3d6bc21f88de85b52f28e16276
#
_cell.length_a   1.000
_cell.length_b   1.000
_cell.length_c   1.000
_cell.angle_alpha   90.00
_cell.angle_beta   90.00
_cell.angle_gamma   90.00
#
_symmetry.space_group_name_H-M   'P 1'
#
loop_
_entity.id
_entity.type
_entity.pdbx_description
1 polymer ?
#
loop_
_entity_poly.entity_id
_entity_poly.type
_entity_poly.pdbx_seq_one_letter_code
_entity_poly.pdbx_strand_id
1 'polypeptide(L)'
;MLRNFYASAVLLLLFVGFISPVNAQTVTLSLNVSSNGVSDIVIELFPDDAPISVQNFLGYVTRGDYTGSFIHRSVLGFVVQGGGFLADPLGPIPVQAPILNEFGRSNLRGTVAYARQAGVVNSATSQFFFNIQDNIELDNVDEGFTVFGEVVSGMGLVNAINNAPIANLNFNPADPENPNPVGPLGEVPFPGAGMLIVIESVTVSPTFVLADINNDRIVNFFDIAPFIAVLSSGSFRNAADINRDGIVNFFDIQPFIGVLSNQ
;
A
#
# COMPACT_ATOMS: atom_id res chain seq x y z
N MET A 1 -37.32 61.50 21.12
CA MET A 1 -36.18 61.10 20.26
C MET A 1 -35.59 59.82 20.87
N LEU A 2 -36.01 58.65 20.41
CA LEU A 2 -35.46 57.36 20.82
C LEU A 2 -34.46 56.91 19.73
N ARG A 3 -33.19 56.77 20.09
CA ARG A 3 -32.14 56.23 19.21
C ARG A 3 -32.08 54.71 19.43
N ASN A 4 -32.47 53.97 18.43
CA ASN A 4 -32.28 52.50 18.36
C ASN A 4 -30.80 52.19 18.08
N PHE A 5 -30.13 51.49 19.00
CA PHE A 5 -28.84 50.83 18.77
C PHE A 5 -29.10 49.42 18.25
N TYR A 6 -28.86 49.21 16.97
CA TYR A 6 -28.77 47.85 16.42
C TYR A 6 -27.38 47.30 16.73
N ALA A 7 -27.27 46.32 17.61
CA ALA A 7 -26.09 45.54 17.83
C ALA A 7 -25.98 44.49 16.72
N SER A 8 -25.06 44.69 15.78
CA SER A 8 -24.73 43.64 14.80
C SER A 8 -23.90 42.54 15.49
N ALA A 9 -24.51 41.40 15.72
CA ALA A 9 -23.80 40.20 16.14
C ALA A 9 -23.10 39.62 14.91
N VAL A 10 -21.76 39.73 14.86
CA VAL A 10 -20.91 39.02 13.90
C VAL A 10 -20.84 37.58 14.36
N LEU A 11 -21.52 36.68 13.67
CA LEU A 11 -21.42 35.24 13.87
C LEU A 11 -20.09 34.76 13.22
N LEU A 12 -19.08 34.60 14.04
CA LEU A 12 -17.82 33.99 13.63
C LEU A 12 -18.05 32.48 13.50
N LEU A 13 -18.28 31.99 12.28
CA LEU A 13 -18.30 30.56 11.96
C LEU A 13 -16.86 30.05 12.05
N LEU A 14 -16.50 29.48 13.20
CA LEU A 14 -15.34 28.64 13.33
C LEU A 14 -15.57 27.38 12.48
N PHE A 15 -14.92 27.32 11.33
CA PHE A 15 -14.75 26.09 10.57
C PHE A 15 -13.82 25.19 11.40
N VAL A 16 -14.39 24.37 12.28
CA VAL A 16 -13.69 23.23 12.88
C VAL A 16 -13.55 22.21 11.76
N GLY A 17 -12.39 22.23 11.10
CA GLY A 17 -12.04 21.14 10.21
C GLY A 17 -11.94 19.87 11.06
N PHE A 18 -12.86 18.94 10.86
CA PHE A 18 -12.73 17.59 11.39
C PHE A 18 -11.50 16.97 10.76
N ILE A 19 -10.39 16.93 11.50
CA ILE A 19 -9.27 16.08 11.16
C ILE A 19 -9.72 14.68 11.57
N SER A 20 -10.26 13.93 10.60
CA SER A 20 -10.52 12.51 10.79
C SER A 20 -9.19 11.83 11.16
N PRO A 21 -9.17 10.95 12.16
CA PRO A 21 -7.97 10.20 12.47
C PRO A 21 -7.50 9.47 11.22
N VAL A 22 -6.25 9.69 10.83
CA VAL A 22 -5.68 9.03 9.64
C VAL A 22 -5.55 7.55 9.96
N ASN A 23 -6.43 6.76 9.38
CA ASN A 23 -6.40 5.30 9.47
C ASN A 23 -5.30 4.77 8.55
N ALA A 24 -4.10 4.52 9.08
CA ALA A 24 -3.06 3.84 8.32
C ALA A 24 -3.36 2.34 8.27
N GLN A 25 -3.81 1.84 7.14
CA GLN A 25 -4.02 0.43 6.90
C GLN A 25 -2.79 -0.16 6.20
N THR A 26 -2.22 -1.22 6.78
CA THR A 26 -1.07 -1.89 6.18
C THR A 26 -1.44 -3.28 5.67
N VAL A 27 -0.76 -3.69 4.59
CA VAL A 27 -0.83 -5.02 4.01
C VAL A 27 0.55 -5.63 4.02
N THR A 28 0.68 -6.85 4.52
CA THR A 28 1.93 -7.61 4.49
C THR A 28 1.83 -8.67 3.40
N LEU A 29 2.76 -8.63 2.46
CA LEU A 29 3.00 -9.68 1.47
C LEU A 29 4.17 -10.54 1.97
N SER A 30 3.93 -11.82 2.21
CA SER A 30 4.98 -12.79 2.57
C SER A 30 5.40 -13.58 1.32
N LEU A 31 6.66 -13.43 0.90
CA LEU A 31 7.18 -14.02 -0.34
C LEU A 31 8.20 -15.11 -0.05
N ASN A 32 8.19 -16.18 -0.84
CA ASN A 32 9.27 -17.16 -0.85
C ASN A 32 10.40 -16.64 -1.77
N VAL A 33 11.47 -16.19 -1.21
CA VAL A 33 12.64 -15.68 -1.96
C VAL A 33 13.87 -16.57 -1.82
N SER A 34 13.77 -17.60 -1.00
CA SER A 34 14.84 -18.59 -0.78
C SER A 34 14.25 -19.93 -0.31
N SER A 35 15.01 -21.00 -0.50
CA SER A 35 14.66 -22.34 0.01
C SER A 35 14.52 -22.42 1.54
N ASN A 36 14.84 -21.36 2.27
CA ASN A 36 14.94 -21.35 3.73
C ASN A 36 13.87 -20.51 4.45
N GLY A 37 12.88 -19.97 3.74
CA GLY A 37 11.78 -19.25 4.37
C GLY A 37 11.18 -18.13 3.56
N VAL A 38 10.16 -17.52 4.14
CA VAL A 38 9.45 -16.36 3.60
C VAL A 38 10.07 -15.07 4.14
N SER A 39 9.94 -14.01 3.36
CA SER A 39 10.32 -12.66 3.76
C SER A 39 9.20 -11.70 3.44
N ASP A 40 9.03 -10.67 4.25
CA ASP A 40 7.88 -9.80 4.22
C ASP A 40 8.17 -8.45 3.55
N ILE A 41 7.19 -7.99 2.80
CA ILE A 41 7.06 -6.60 2.33
C ILE A 41 5.80 -6.03 2.98
N VAL A 42 5.94 -4.95 3.74
CA VAL A 42 4.82 -4.27 4.38
C VAL A 42 4.52 -2.99 3.62
N ILE A 43 3.27 -2.85 3.18
CA ILE A 43 2.76 -1.71 2.40
C ILE A 43 1.80 -0.93 3.28
N GLU A 44 2.04 0.35 3.50
CA GLU A 44 1.04 1.30 4.02
C GLU A 44 0.18 1.79 2.86
N LEU A 45 -1.15 1.75 3.01
CA LEU A 45 -2.10 2.15 1.97
C LEU A 45 -2.52 3.60 2.14
N PHE A 46 -2.90 4.26 1.03
CA PHE A 46 -3.30 5.67 0.97
C PHE A 46 -4.79 5.82 0.62
N PRO A 47 -5.72 5.46 1.53
CA PRO A 47 -7.16 5.49 1.23
C PRO A 47 -7.72 6.90 1.01
N ASP A 48 -7.08 7.94 1.55
CA ASP A 48 -7.50 9.33 1.36
C ASP A 48 -7.11 9.89 -0.02
N ASP A 49 -6.00 9.38 -0.60
CA ASP A 49 -5.49 9.84 -1.89
C ASP A 49 -6.01 9.00 -3.07
N ALA A 50 -6.23 7.69 -2.85
CA ALA A 50 -6.62 6.73 -3.88
C ALA A 50 -7.66 5.72 -3.36
N PRO A 51 -8.85 6.16 -2.92
CA PRO A 51 -9.85 5.32 -2.25
C PRO A 51 -10.33 4.14 -3.10
N ILE A 52 -10.57 4.33 -4.40
CA ILE A 52 -11.03 3.26 -5.31
C ILE A 52 -9.92 2.23 -5.49
N SER A 53 -8.69 2.68 -5.66
CA SER A 53 -7.51 1.83 -5.84
C SER A 53 -7.21 1.01 -4.60
N VAL A 54 -7.26 1.62 -3.41
CA VAL A 54 -7.11 0.92 -2.13
C VAL A 54 -8.22 -0.11 -1.94
N GLN A 55 -9.49 0.26 -2.18
CA GLN A 55 -10.61 -0.67 -2.07
C GLN A 55 -10.47 -1.86 -3.03
N ASN A 56 -10.05 -1.61 -4.27
CA ASN A 56 -9.80 -2.65 -5.26
C ASN A 56 -8.69 -3.61 -4.80
N PHE A 57 -7.55 -3.08 -4.33
CA PHE A 57 -6.43 -3.89 -3.81
C PHE A 57 -6.87 -4.77 -2.64
N LEU A 58 -7.55 -4.20 -1.65
CA LEU A 58 -8.09 -4.93 -0.50
C LEU A 58 -9.13 -5.98 -0.92
N GLY A 59 -9.89 -5.73 -1.97
CA GLY A 59 -10.83 -6.69 -2.55
C GLY A 59 -10.11 -7.95 -3.05
N TYR A 60 -8.98 -7.80 -3.77
CA TYR A 60 -8.14 -8.94 -4.19
C TYR A 60 -7.50 -9.65 -2.99
N VAL A 61 -7.00 -8.90 -2.00
CA VAL A 61 -6.46 -9.47 -0.76
C VAL A 61 -7.50 -10.30 -0.01
N THR A 62 -8.70 -9.76 0.18
CA THR A 62 -9.78 -10.42 0.94
C THR A 62 -10.27 -11.69 0.27
N ARG A 63 -10.29 -11.75 -1.06
CA ARG A 63 -10.64 -12.98 -1.81
C ARG A 63 -9.51 -13.99 -1.85
N GLY A 64 -8.29 -13.61 -1.44
CA GLY A 64 -7.11 -14.46 -1.51
C GLY A 64 -6.50 -14.57 -2.92
N ASP A 65 -6.91 -13.71 -3.87
CA ASP A 65 -6.51 -13.79 -5.28
C ASP A 65 -4.99 -13.59 -5.48
N TYR A 66 -4.30 -12.91 -4.56
CA TYR A 66 -2.85 -12.72 -4.62
C TYR A 66 -2.05 -13.86 -4.02
N THR A 67 -2.65 -14.71 -3.19
CA THR A 67 -1.97 -15.89 -2.63
C THR A 67 -1.69 -16.92 -3.73
N GLY A 68 -0.45 -17.39 -3.82
CA GLY A 68 0.01 -18.24 -4.91
C GLY A 68 0.36 -17.49 -6.20
N SER A 69 0.15 -16.17 -6.27
CA SER A 69 0.63 -15.36 -7.39
C SER A 69 2.13 -15.10 -7.26
N PHE A 70 2.79 -14.71 -8.36
CA PHE A 70 4.23 -14.48 -8.35
C PHE A 70 4.62 -13.13 -8.94
N ILE A 71 5.83 -12.69 -8.63
CA ILE A 71 6.43 -11.53 -9.27
C ILE A 71 6.80 -11.94 -10.71
N HIS A 72 6.05 -11.44 -11.66
CA HIS A 72 6.11 -11.88 -13.06
C HIS A 72 6.93 -10.94 -13.95
N ARG A 73 7.35 -9.77 -13.41
CA ARG A 73 8.18 -8.83 -14.15
C ARG A 73 9.07 -8.03 -13.20
N SER A 74 10.34 -7.89 -13.57
CA SER A 74 11.30 -7.03 -12.87
C SER A 74 12.20 -6.33 -13.89
N VAL A 75 12.13 -5.01 -13.95
CA VAL A 75 13.00 -4.18 -14.80
C VAL A 75 14.00 -3.49 -13.90
N LEU A 76 15.28 -3.80 -14.12
CA LEU A 76 16.37 -3.30 -13.29
C LEU A 76 16.38 -1.77 -13.20
N GLY A 77 16.39 -1.26 -11.97
CA GLY A 77 16.39 0.18 -11.70
C GLY A 77 15.11 0.90 -12.10
N PHE A 78 14.01 0.17 -12.32
CA PHE A 78 12.72 0.77 -12.68
C PHE A 78 11.61 0.24 -11.76
N VAL A 79 11.04 -0.95 -12.04
CA VAL A 79 9.92 -1.49 -11.26
C VAL A 79 10.05 -2.99 -11.01
N VAL A 80 9.36 -3.46 -9.95
CA VAL A 80 9.06 -4.87 -9.68
C VAL A 80 7.54 -5.04 -9.68
N GLN A 81 7.00 -5.91 -10.54
CA GLN A 81 5.57 -6.01 -10.80
C GLN A 81 5.02 -7.41 -10.46
N GLY A 82 3.89 -7.43 -9.77
CA GLY A 82 3.17 -8.63 -9.34
C GLY A 82 1.65 -8.52 -9.56
N GLY A 83 0.90 -9.50 -9.01
CA GLY A 83 -0.56 -9.48 -9.01
C GLY A 83 -1.21 -9.81 -10.36
N GLY A 84 -0.49 -10.49 -11.27
CA GLY A 84 -1.02 -10.84 -12.59
C GLY A 84 -1.27 -12.32 -12.79
N PHE A 85 -0.42 -13.18 -12.22
CA PHE A 85 -0.36 -14.61 -12.56
C PHE A 85 -0.13 -15.48 -11.33
N LEU A 86 -0.82 -16.64 -11.30
CA LEU A 86 -0.58 -17.73 -10.36
C LEU A 86 0.62 -18.57 -10.81
N ALA A 87 1.35 -19.11 -9.85
CA ALA A 87 2.47 -20.01 -10.10
C ALA A 87 2.04 -21.46 -10.32
N ASP A 88 0.95 -21.91 -9.64
CA ASP A 88 0.41 -23.24 -9.73
C ASP A 88 -1.12 -23.25 -9.48
N PRO A 89 -1.96 -23.66 -10.46
CA PRO A 89 -1.59 -23.85 -11.86
C PRO A 89 -1.15 -22.52 -12.49
N LEU A 90 -0.16 -22.59 -13.37
CA LEU A 90 0.35 -21.41 -14.04
C LEU A 90 -0.73 -20.76 -14.92
N GLY A 91 -1.10 -19.51 -14.60
CA GLY A 91 -2.18 -18.81 -15.31
C GLY A 91 -2.49 -17.44 -14.74
N PRO A 92 -3.36 -16.66 -15.39
CA PRO A 92 -3.77 -15.37 -14.86
C PRO A 92 -4.58 -15.53 -13.57
N ILE A 93 -4.45 -14.59 -12.64
CA ILE A 93 -5.38 -14.52 -11.52
C ILE A 93 -6.77 -14.07 -12.00
N PRO A 94 -7.86 -14.39 -11.28
CA PRO A 94 -9.19 -13.86 -11.58
C PRO A 94 -9.18 -12.31 -11.52
N VAL A 95 -9.59 -11.65 -12.60
CA VAL A 95 -9.62 -10.18 -12.63
C VAL A 95 -11.04 -9.65 -12.46
N GLN A 96 -11.17 -8.53 -11.75
CA GLN A 96 -12.40 -7.76 -11.62
C GLN A 96 -12.50 -6.70 -12.73
N ALA A 97 -13.63 -5.98 -12.76
CA ALA A 97 -13.80 -4.85 -13.68
C ALA A 97 -12.66 -3.82 -13.47
N PRO A 98 -12.18 -3.19 -14.56
CA PRO A 98 -11.21 -2.12 -14.46
C PRO A 98 -11.72 -0.95 -13.60
N ILE A 99 -10.79 -0.28 -12.93
CA ILE A 99 -11.09 0.87 -12.07
C ILE A 99 -10.67 2.19 -12.71
N LEU A 100 -11.23 3.28 -12.19
CA LEU A 100 -10.84 4.64 -12.56
C LEU A 100 -9.41 4.93 -12.08
N ASN A 101 -8.67 5.70 -12.87
CA ASN A 101 -7.37 6.23 -12.48
C ASN A 101 -7.55 7.34 -11.44
N GLU A 102 -6.77 7.29 -10.37
CA GLU A 102 -6.76 8.26 -9.27
C GLU A 102 -5.37 8.84 -9.08
N PHE A 103 -4.71 9.21 -10.19
CA PHE A 103 -3.39 9.83 -10.09
C PHE A 103 -3.44 11.10 -9.23
N GLY A 104 -2.61 11.14 -8.18
CA GLY A 104 -2.54 12.27 -7.25
C GLY A 104 -1.19 12.34 -6.51
N ARG A 105 -0.49 11.20 -6.39
CA ARG A 105 0.86 11.10 -5.80
C ARG A 105 1.87 10.74 -6.87
N SER A 106 3.07 11.30 -6.76
CA SER A 106 4.20 10.99 -7.64
C SER A 106 4.72 9.57 -7.42
N ASN A 107 5.17 8.93 -8.51
CA ASN A 107 5.76 7.59 -8.52
C ASN A 107 7.21 7.61 -8.02
N LEU A 108 7.40 7.96 -6.74
CA LEU A 108 8.70 8.01 -6.09
C LEU A 108 9.17 6.62 -5.65
N ARG A 109 10.46 6.49 -5.38
CA ARG A 109 11.05 5.24 -4.87
C ARG A 109 10.30 4.74 -3.63
N GLY A 110 9.95 3.46 -3.61
CA GLY A 110 9.24 2.79 -2.53
C GLY A 110 7.73 2.87 -2.63
N THR A 111 7.16 3.72 -3.49
CA THR A 111 5.71 3.73 -3.70
C THR A 111 5.22 2.50 -4.46
N VAL A 112 3.94 2.18 -4.26
CA VAL A 112 3.23 1.07 -4.91
C VAL A 112 2.11 1.65 -5.76
N ALA A 113 2.12 1.30 -7.05
CA ALA A 113 1.17 1.84 -8.02
C ALA A 113 0.52 0.74 -8.86
N TYR A 114 -0.64 1.03 -9.44
CA TYR A 114 -1.32 0.12 -10.35
C TYR A 114 -0.70 0.12 -11.74
N ALA A 115 -0.47 -1.09 -12.26
CA ALA A 115 -0.19 -1.31 -13.67
C ALA A 115 -1.49 -1.27 -14.48
N ARG A 116 -1.40 -0.80 -15.73
CA ARG A 116 -2.53 -0.65 -16.65
C ARG A 116 -2.09 -0.85 -18.09
N GLN A 117 -3.05 -1.00 -18.99
CA GLN A 117 -2.79 -1.13 -20.42
C GLN A 117 -2.29 0.20 -20.97
N ALA A 118 -1.24 0.16 -21.82
CA ALA A 118 -0.71 1.36 -22.46
C ALA A 118 -1.79 2.08 -23.28
N GLY A 119 -1.90 3.39 -23.11
CA GLY A 119 -2.88 4.22 -23.78
C GLY A 119 -4.33 4.10 -23.29
N VAL A 120 -4.59 3.30 -22.24
CA VAL A 120 -5.94 3.15 -21.67
C VAL A 120 -5.92 3.52 -20.19
N VAL A 121 -6.26 4.76 -19.89
CA VAL A 121 -6.15 5.38 -18.56
C VAL A 121 -6.87 4.58 -17.48
N ASN A 122 -8.11 4.18 -17.70
CA ASN A 122 -8.96 3.48 -16.75
C ASN A 122 -8.96 1.96 -17.00
N SER A 123 -7.77 1.33 -17.05
CA SER A 123 -7.63 -0.11 -17.33
C SER A 123 -6.97 -0.91 -16.23
N ALA A 124 -6.68 -0.28 -15.08
CA ALA A 124 -6.11 -0.99 -13.94
C ALA A 124 -7.10 -2.04 -13.41
N THR A 125 -6.58 -3.25 -13.11
CA THR A 125 -7.35 -4.34 -12.51
C THR A 125 -6.65 -4.87 -11.27
N SER A 126 -5.82 -5.90 -11.40
CA SER A 126 -5.16 -6.60 -10.29
C SER A 126 -3.67 -6.31 -10.17
N GLN A 127 -3.01 -5.96 -11.29
CA GLN A 127 -1.55 -5.86 -11.33
C GLN A 127 -1.05 -4.57 -10.70
N PHE A 128 -0.03 -4.70 -9.86
CA PHE A 128 0.63 -3.58 -9.18
C PHE A 128 2.15 -3.67 -9.33
N PHE A 129 2.82 -2.55 -9.13
CA PHE A 129 4.28 -2.51 -9.14
C PHE A 129 4.85 -1.66 -8.00
N PHE A 130 6.06 -2.02 -7.59
CA PHE A 130 6.89 -1.26 -6.67
C PHE A 130 7.84 -0.39 -7.47
N ASN A 131 7.94 0.89 -7.14
CA ASN A 131 8.92 1.80 -7.71
C ASN A 131 10.29 1.60 -7.06
N ILE A 132 11.30 1.24 -7.86
CA ILE A 132 12.66 0.98 -7.39
C ILE A 132 13.47 2.26 -7.23
N GLN A 133 13.15 3.24 -8.01
CA GLN A 133 13.70 4.60 -8.00
C GLN A 133 12.58 5.62 -8.15
N ASP A 134 12.92 6.90 -8.19
CA ASP A 134 11.96 7.96 -8.53
C ASP A 134 11.66 7.87 -10.03
N ASN A 135 10.46 7.42 -10.37
CA ASN A 135 9.98 7.21 -11.73
C ASN A 135 8.99 8.34 -12.10
N ILE A 136 9.40 9.59 -11.96
CA ILE A 136 8.55 10.77 -12.17
C ILE A 136 8.01 10.89 -13.61
N GLU A 137 8.63 10.22 -14.56
CA GLU A 137 8.11 10.11 -15.93
C GLU A 137 6.76 9.40 -15.99
N LEU A 138 6.48 8.47 -15.07
CA LEU A 138 5.19 7.77 -14.97
C LEU A 138 4.05 8.70 -14.54
N ASP A 139 4.36 9.84 -13.95
CA ASP A 139 3.37 10.85 -13.55
C ASP A 139 2.79 11.59 -14.76
N ASN A 140 3.49 11.55 -15.89
CA ASN A 140 3.13 12.28 -17.12
C ASN A 140 2.68 11.36 -18.28
N VAL A 141 2.72 10.03 -18.09
CA VAL A 141 2.27 9.08 -19.11
C VAL A 141 0.79 8.80 -18.92
N ASP A 142 -0.02 9.04 -19.98
CA ASP A 142 -1.46 8.71 -20.01
C ASP A 142 -2.19 9.14 -18.72
N GLU A 143 -2.08 10.36 -18.29
CA GLU A 143 -2.67 10.94 -17.07
C GLU A 143 -2.08 10.39 -15.75
N GLY A 144 -0.88 9.82 -15.77
CA GLY A 144 -0.16 9.35 -14.59
C GLY A 144 -0.63 7.99 -14.08
N PHE A 145 0.26 7.26 -13.39
CA PHE A 145 -0.06 5.98 -12.76
C PHE A 145 -0.45 6.20 -11.29
N THR A 146 -1.60 5.66 -10.88
CA THR A 146 -2.11 5.80 -9.51
C THR A 146 -1.21 5.13 -8.49
N VAL A 147 -0.58 5.91 -7.61
CA VAL A 147 0.07 5.44 -6.39
C VAL A 147 -1.00 5.27 -5.32
N PHE A 148 -1.11 4.07 -4.73
CA PHE A 148 -2.10 3.75 -3.71
C PHE A 148 -1.51 3.30 -2.37
N GLY A 149 -0.18 3.26 -2.27
CA GLY A 149 0.53 2.89 -1.04
C GLY A 149 2.04 3.06 -1.16
N GLU A 150 2.75 2.77 -0.07
CA GLU A 150 4.21 2.75 -0.03
C GLU A 150 4.74 1.61 0.83
N VAL A 151 5.97 1.17 0.54
CA VAL A 151 6.67 0.14 1.30
C VAL A 151 7.28 0.75 2.55
N VAL A 152 6.69 0.46 3.70
CA VAL A 152 7.18 0.90 5.03
C VAL A 152 8.16 -0.09 5.65
N SER A 153 8.19 -1.34 5.17
CA SER A 153 9.18 -2.35 5.56
C SER A 153 9.42 -3.33 4.42
N GLY A 154 10.64 -3.84 4.29
CA GLY A 154 10.97 -4.84 3.25
C GLY A 154 11.50 -4.25 1.93
N MET A 155 11.78 -2.95 1.84
CA MET A 155 12.35 -2.36 0.60
C MET A 155 13.70 -2.98 0.20
N GLY A 156 14.46 -3.50 1.17
CA GLY A 156 15.67 -4.29 0.90
C GLY A 156 15.37 -5.57 0.12
N LEU A 157 14.25 -6.23 0.41
CA LEU A 157 13.78 -7.41 -0.32
C LEU A 157 13.35 -7.03 -1.74
N VAL A 158 12.58 -5.95 -1.92
CA VAL A 158 12.19 -5.46 -3.24
C VAL A 158 13.42 -5.17 -4.11
N ASN A 159 14.45 -4.54 -3.54
CA ASN A 159 15.72 -4.32 -4.23
C ASN A 159 16.45 -5.63 -4.59
N ALA A 160 16.44 -6.62 -3.69
CA ALA A 160 17.06 -7.93 -3.96
C ALA A 160 16.33 -8.66 -5.11
N ILE A 161 14.99 -8.58 -5.17
CA ILE A 161 14.19 -9.09 -6.28
C ILE A 161 14.54 -8.37 -7.59
N ASN A 162 14.69 -7.06 -7.56
CA ASN A 162 15.03 -6.27 -8.75
C ASN A 162 16.45 -6.57 -9.28
N ASN A 163 17.37 -6.98 -8.41
CA ASN A 163 18.73 -7.37 -8.78
C ASN A 163 18.87 -8.88 -9.11
N ALA A 164 17.79 -9.66 -8.97
CA ALA A 164 17.84 -11.08 -9.30
C ALA A 164 18.02 -11.29 -10.81
N PRO A 165 18.68 -12.39 -11.23
CA PRO A 165 18.69 -12.78 -12.64
C PRO A 165 17.27 -12.90 -13.17
N ILE A 166 17.06 -12.47 -14.42
CA ILE A 166 15.77 -12.58 -15.10
C ILE A 166 15.79 -13.70 -16.14
N ALA A 167 14.63 -14.31 -16.37
CA ALA A 167 14.44 -15.29 -17.44
C ALA A 167 13.09 -15.05 -18.14
N ASN A 168 12.97 -15.61 -19.34
CA ASN A 168 11.72 -15.61 -20.08
C ASN A 168 10.96 -16.89 -19.73
N LEU A 169 9.73 -16.75 -19.23
CA LEU A 169 8.78 -17.85 -19.15
C LEU A 169 7.98 -17.90 -20.45
N ASN A 170 8.18 -18.97 -21.22
CA ASN A 170 7.41 -19.20 -22.43
C ASN A 170 6.04 -19.78 -22.05
N PHE A 171 5.02 -18.95 -22.09
CA PHE A 171 3.64 -19.37 -22.01
C PHE A 171 3.11 -19.47 -23.44
N ASN A 172 2.70 -20.67 -23.88
CA ASN A 172 2.03 -20.86 -25.16
C ASN A 172 0.55 -21.14 -24.96
N PRO A 173 -0.34 -20.18 -25.22
CA PRO A 173 -1.78 -20.37 -24.98
C PRO A 173 -2.43 -21.41 -25.90
N ALA A 174 -1.74 -21.83 -26.97
CA ALA A 174 -2.21 -22.85 -27.90
C ALA A 174 -1.68 -24.26 -27.60
N ASP A 175 -0.82 -24.41 -26.57
CA ASP A 175 -0.29 -25.68 -26.13
C ASP A 175 -1.24 -26.28 -25.08
N PRO A 176 -1.90 -27.44 -25.37
CA PRO A 176 -2.77 -28.08 -24.37
C PRO A 176 -2.02 -28.60 -23.16
N GLU A 177 -0.70 -28.76 -23.23
CA GLU A 177 0.17 -29.09 -22.10
C GLU A 177 0.65 -27.82 -21.34
N ASN A 178 0.44 -26.64 -21.93
CA ASN A 178 0.70 -25.34 -21.32
C ASN A 178 -0.47 -24.39 -21.59
N PRO A 179 -1.58 -24.50 -20.87
CA PRO A 179 -2.84 -23.79 -21.14
C PRO A 179 -2.82 -22.29 -20.83
N ASN A 180 -1.64 -21.67 -20.68
CA ASN A 180 -1.57 -20.27 -20.35
C ASN A 180 -1.90 -19.37 -21.56
N PRO A 181 -2.97 -18.56 -21.49
CA PRO A 181 -3.43 -17.68 -22.58
C PRO A 181 -2.57 -16.43 -22.76
N VAL A 182 -1.53 -16.24 -21.97
CA VAL A 182 -0.68 -15.04 -22.01
C VAL A 182 0.63 -15.40 -22.72
N GLY A 183 1.00 -14.65 -23.73
CA GLY A 183 2.26 -14.82 -24.45
C GLY A 183 3.50 -14.84 -23.53
N PRO A 184 4.71 -14.95 -24.05
CA PRO A 184 5.91 -15.08 -23.26
C PRO A 184 6.03 -13.94 -22.24
N LEU A 185 6.16 -14.28 -20.95
CA LEU A 185 6.53 -13.31 -19.93
C LEU A 185 8.06 -13.15 -20.00
N GLY A 186 8.49 -11.97 -20.42
CA GLY A 186 9.88 -11.56 -20.30
C GLY A 186 10.17 -10.97 -18.93
N GLU A 187 11.43 -10.90 -18.56
CA GLU A 187 11.88 -10.19 -17.34
C GLU A 187 11.36 -10.79 -16.02
N VAL A 188 11.04 -12.09 -15.95
CA VAL A 188 10.65 -12.76 -14.70
C VAL A 188 11.88 -12.94 -13.82
N PRO A 189 11.88 -12.47 -12.55
CA PRO A 189 13.02 -12.60 -11.65
C PRO A 189 13.11 -14.02 -11.09
N PHE A 190 14.32 -14.61 -11.13
CA PHE A 190 14.65 -15.91 -10.57
C PHE A 190 15.84 -15.79 -9.61
N PRO A 191 15.62 -15.81 -8.30
CA PRO A 191 16.70 -15.67 -7.31
C PRO A 191 17.64 -16.88 -7.27
N GLY A 192 17.31 -17.99 -7.93
CA GLY A 192 18.12 -19.19 -8.07
C GLY A 192 17.33 -20.42 -8.50
N ALA A 193 18.00 -21.42 -9.09
CA ALA A 193 17.49 -22.75 -9.40
C ALA A 193 16.10 -22.85 -10.10
N GLY A 194 15.70 -21.83 -10.86
CA GLY A 194 14.42 -21.85 -11.57
C GLY A 194 13.17 -21.62 -10.69
N MET A 195 13.35 -21.12 -9.47
CA MET A 195 12.27 -20.88 -8.53
C MET A 195 11.61 -19.53 -8.77
N LEU A 196 10.29 -19.52 -8.94
CA LEU A 196 9.49 -18.29 -8.99
C LEU A 196 9.44 -17.63 -7.60
N ILE A 197 9.38 -16.32 -7.58
CA ILE A 197 9.12 -15.56 -6.34
C ILE A 197 7.62 -15.48 -6.12
N VAL A 198 7.10 -16.38 -5.30
CA VAL A 198 5.67 -16.53 -5.04
C VAL A 198 5.26 -15.76 -3.79
N ILE A 199 4.10 -15.11 -3.85
CA ILE A 199 3.41 -14.53 -2.69
C ILE A 199 2.68 -15.67 -1.96
N GLU A 200 3.27 -16.15 -0.87
CA GLU A 200 2.76 -17.28 -0.09
C GLU A 200 1.52 -16.90 0.73
N SER A 201 1.48 -15.68 1.21
CA SER A 201 0.33 -15.16 1.94
C SER A 201 0.24 -13.64 1.85
N VAL A 202 -0.98 -13.14 1.98
CA VAL A 202 -1.26 -11.70 2.11
C VAL A 202 -2.13 -11.48 3.32
N THR A 203 -1.68 -10.65 4.24
CA THR A 203 -2.44 -10.31 5.45
C THR A 203 -2.67 -8.83 5.54
N VAL A 204 -3.88 -8.45 5.96
CA VAL A 204 -4.22 -7.06 6.27
C VAL A 204 -4.04 -6.89 7.77
N SER A 205 -3.16 -5.98 8.17
CA SER A 205 -3.15 -5.56 9.56
C SER A 205 -4.44 -4.81 9.85
N PRO A 206 -5.07 -5.05 11.01
CA PRO A 206 -6.21 -4.26 11.38
C PRO A 206 -5.84 -2.79 11.32
N THR A 207 -6.76 -1.97 10.80
CA THR A 207 -6.63 -0.52 10.80
C THR A 207 -6.31 -0.08 12.22
N PHE A 208 -5.07 0.36 12.48
CA PHE A 208 -4.84 1.01 13.75
C PHE A 208 -5.22 2.48 13.59
N VAL A 209 -6.05 2.94 14.46
CA VAL A 209 -6.37 4.36 14.56
C VAL A 209 -5.20 5.02 15.27
N LEU A 210 -4.56 6.01 14.63
CA LEU A 210 -3.49 6.76 15.26
C LEU A 210 -4.01 7.35 16.58
N ALA A 211 -3.23 7.19 17.67
CA ALA A 211 -3.63 7.54 19.02
C ALA A 211 -4.67 6.60 19.71
N ASP A 212 -5.19 5.59 19.03
CA ASP A 212 -5.94 4.49 19.66
C ASP A 212 -4.95 3.43 20.18
N ILE A 213 -4.41 3.65 21.35
CA ILE A 213 -3.34 2.82 21.89
C ILE A 213 -3.92 1.59 22.59
N ASN A 214 -5.15 1.64 23.06
CA ASN A 214 -5.85 0.51 23.67
C ASN A 214 -6.50 -0.42 22.63
N ASN A 215 -6.57 0.02 21.35
CA ASN A 215 -7.11 -0.71 20.21
C ASN A 215 -8.62 -1.04 20.34
N ASP A 216 -9.40 -0.10 20.91
CA ASP A 216 -10.86 -0.21 20.98
C ASP A 216 -11.59 0.51 19.81
N ARG A 217 -10.84 1.11 18.87
CA ARG A 217 -11.26 1.88 17.70
C ARG A 217 -11.84 3.26 18.04
N ILE A 218 -11.64 3.74 19.27
CA ILE A 218 -12.10 5.05 19.72
C ILE A 218 -10.92 5.77 20.35
N VAL A 219 -10.46 6.85 19.73
CA VAL A 219 -9.45 7.70 20.35
C VAL A 219 -10.09 8.56 21.41
N ASN A 220 -9.75 8.33 22.67
CA ASN A 220 -10.28 9.07 23.80
C ASN A 220 -9.32 9.04 25.00
N PHE A 221 -9.75 9.52 26.16
CA PHE A 221 -8.89 9.58 27.34
C PHE A 221 -8.46 8.21 27.89
N PHE A 222 -9.11 7.09 27.48
CA PHE A 222 -8.69 5.74 27.86
C PHE A 222 -7.40 5.30 27.17
N ASP A 223 -6.96 6.02 26.13
CA ASP A 223 -5.69 5.79 25.45
C ASP A 223 -4.49 6.40 26.18
N ILE A 224 -4.72 7.32 27.12
CA ILE A 224 -3.64 8.01 27.84
C ILE A 224 -2.77 7.03 28.65
N ALA A 225 -3.39 6.14 29.43
CA ALA A 225 -2.63 5.20 30.24
C ALA A 225 -1.84 4.19 29.40
N PRO A 226 -2.41 3.56 28.35
CA PRO A 226 -1.66 2.77 27.37
C PRO A 226 -0.53 3.55 26.69
N PHE A 227 -0.73 4.81 26.31
CA PHE A 227 0.31 5.65 25.71
C PHE A 227 1.50 5.87 26.66
N ILE A 228 1.24 6.22 27.91
CA ILE A 228 2.28 6.36 28.95
C ILE A 228 3.04 5.04 29.15
N ALA A 229 2.33 3.91 29.13
CA ALA A 229 2.96 2.58 29.27
C ALA A 229 3.91 2.29 28.10
N VAL A 230 3.52 2.61 26.86
CA VAL A 230 4.38 2.46 25.68
C VAL A 230 5.61 3.36 25.77
N LEU A 231 5.45 4.64 26.10
CA LEU A 231 6.56 5.58 26.31
C LEU A 231 7.53 5.09 27.41
N SER A 232 7.00 4.54 28.50
CA SER A 232 7.81 4.09 29.63
C SER A 232 8.54 2.77 29.38
N SER A 233 7.97 1.90 28.55
CA SER A 233 8.55 0.57 28.23
C SER A 233 9.56 0.63 27.09
N GLY A 234 9.59 1.71 26.29
CA GLY A 234 10.34 1.80 25.05
C GLY A 234 9.85 0.82 23.96
N SER A 235 8.66 0.24 24.15
CA SER A 235 8.06 -0.64 23.15
C SER A 235 7.53 0.17 21.99
N PHE A 236 7.85 -0.24 20.75
CA PHE A 236 7.27 0.41 19.57
C PHE A 236 5.82 -0.05 19.38
N ARG A 237 4.91 0.90 19.17
CA ARG A 237 3.55 0.67 18.68
C ARG A 237 3.20 1.75 17.67
N ASN A 238 2.77 1.36 16.49
CA ASN A 238 2.42 2.29 15.40
C ASN A 238 1.36 3.32 15.84
N ALA A 239 0.35 2.92 16.61
CA ALA A 239 -0.69 3.83 17.12
C ALA A 239 -0.14 4.91 18.07
N ALA A 240 1.03 4.70 18.65
CA ALA A 240 1.68 5.62 19.58
C ALA A 240 2.78 6.48 18.93
N ASP A 241 3.23 6.13 17.73
CA ASP A 241 4.11 6.94 16.88
C ASP A 241 3.27 7.98 16.12
N ILE A 242 2.86 9.03 16.84
CA ILE A 242 1.88 9.99 16.34
C ILE A 242 2.49 10.96 15.32
N ASN A 243 3.77 11.26 15.47
CA ASN A 243 4.52 12.13 14.56
C ASN A 243 5.09 11.37 13.35
N ARG A 244 5.00 10.01 13.35
CA ARG A 244 5.44 9.10 12.28
C ARG A 244 6.92 9.18 11.93
N ASP A 245 7.77 9.40 12.94
CA ASP A 245 9.22 9.41 12.76
C ASP A 245 9.87 8.02 12.92
N GLY A 246 9.08 6.98 13.22
CA GLY A 246 9.50 5.60 13.44
C GLY A 246 9.97 5.33 14.86
N ILE A 247 9.82 6.27 15.79
CA ILE A 247 10.27 6.15 17.17
C ILE A 247 9.18 6.66 18.12
N VAL A 248 8.65 5.81 18.99
CA VAL A 248 7.75 6.29 20.05
C VAL A 248 8.56 6.90 21.17
N ASN A 249 8.47 8.22 21.34
CA ASN A 249 9.25 8.96 22.31
C ASN A 249 8.52 10.25 22.76
N PHE A 250 9.24 11.12 23.46
CA PHE A 250 8.72 12.37 23.97
C PHE A 250 8.09 13.28 22.90
N PHE A 251 8.54 13.22 21.64
CA PHE A 251 8.01 14.06 20.56
C PHE A 251 6.62 13.66 20.08
N ASP A 252 6.12 12.48 20.49
CA ASP A 252 4.75 12.02 20.21
C ASP A 252 3.72 12.59 21.17
N ILE A 253 4.14 13.13 22.34
CA ILE A 253 3.22 13.61 23.38
C ILE A 253 2.39 14.79 22.87
N GLN A 254 3.00 15.77 22.25
CA GLN A 254 2.28 16.94 21.78
C GLN A 254 1.28 16.64 20.66
N PRO A 255 1.65 15.86 19.62
CA PRO A 255 0.71 15.34 18.64
C PRO A 255 -0.43 14.51 19.27
N PHE A 256 -0.14 13.64 20.23
CA PHE A 256 -1.16 12.84 20.93
C PHE A 256 -2.20 13.72 21.66
N ILE A 257 -1.74 14.74 22.40
CA ILE A 257 -2.63 15.70 23.04
C ILE A 257 -3.48 16.43 21.98
N GLY A 258 -2.89 16.80 20.83
CA GLY A 258 -3.60 17.43 19.73
C GLY A 258 -4.74 16.57 19.20
N VAL A 259 -4.52 15.27 19.01
CA VAL A 259 -5.56 14.33 18.57
C VAL A 259 -6.68 14.21 19.60
N LEU A 260 -6.34 14.06 20.91
CA LEU A 260 -7.33 13.96 21.99
C LEU A 260 -8.17 15.25 22.16
N SER A 261 -7.60 16.41 21.91
CA SER A 261 -8.28 17.70 22.09
C SER A 261 -9.27 18.04 20.99
N ASN A 262 -9.22 17.30 19.87
CA ASN A 262 -10.07 17.51 18.69
C ASN A 262 -11.23 16.49 18.59
N GLN A 263 -11.49 15.69 19.68
CA GLN A 263 -12.59 14.71 19.75
C GLN A 263 -13.91 15.29 20.32
#